data_13dd10bf4d58facbb4a5135f6270a322
#
_entry.id   13dd10bf4d58facbb4a5135f6270a322
#
_cell.length_a   1.000
_cell.length_b   1.000
_cell.length_c   1.000
_cell.angle_alpha   90.00
_cell.angle_beta   90.00
_cell.angle_gamma   90.00
#
_symmetry.space_group_name_H-M   'P 1'
#
loop_
_entity.id
_entity.type
_entity.pdbx_description
1 polymer ?
#
loop_
_entity_poly.entity_id
_entity_poly.type
_entity_poly.pdbx_seq_one_letter_code
_entity_poly.pdbx_strand_id
1 'polypeptide(L)'
;MGKRVIVVGGGIAGMQTALKLSAGGVSALLLERDADLGGKLTGWHKLFPSFTPAHEVLDELRRRLAASDVEVRTRCEVAEVARDGVMLSTGERLEADAVVVATGFTLFDARIKEEYGYGIYDNVYTTV
;
A
#
# COMPACT_ATOMS: atom_id res chain seq x y z
N MET A 1 0.89 -21.97 -18.46
CA MET A 1 0.93 -21.48 -17.07
C MET A 1 0.66 -20.00 -17.06
N GLY A 2 -0.16 -19.52 -16.13
CA GLY A 2 -0.46 -18.11 -15.98
C GLY A 2 0.75 -17.33 -15.49
N LYS A 3 0.84 -16.06 -15.87
CA LYS A 3 1.85 -15.12 -15.34
C LYS A 3 1.54 -14.79 -13.89
N ARG A 4 2.60 -14.69 -13.09
CA ARG A 4 2.53 -14.27 -11.70
C ARG A 4 3.15 -12.88 -11.53
N VAL A 5 2.43 -11.98 -10.88
CA VAL A 5 2.89 -10.61 -10.57
C VAL A 5 2.87 -10.41 -9.06
N ILE A 6 3.97 -9.90 -8.53
CA ILE A 6 4.06 -9.45 -7.13
C ILE A 6 3.80 -7.96 -7.08
N VAL A 7 2.90 -7.53 -6.20
CA VAL A 7 2.62 -6.12 -5.90
C VAL A 7 3.15 -5.81 -4.50
N VAL A 8 4.09 -4.89 -4.40
CA VAL A 8 4.72 -4.50 -3.13
C VAL A 8 4.07 -3.23 -2.61
N GLY A 9 3.39 -3.33 -1.49
CA GLY A 9 2.67 -2.26 -0.82
C GLY A 9 1.16 -2.40 -0.92
N GLY A 10 0.51 -2.51 0.24
CA GLY A 10 -0.93 -2.72 0.41
C GLY A 10 -1.75 -1.45 0.62
N GLY A 11 -1.27 -0.29 0.14
CA GLY A 11 -2.04 0.93 0.08
C GLY A 11 -3.07 0.92 -1.05
N ILE A 12 -3.71 2.07 -1.31
CA ILE A 12 -4.76 2.19 -2.33
C ILE A 12 -4.26 1.78 -3.73
N ALA A 13 -3.05 2.21 -4.11
CA ALA A 13 -2.47 1.88 -5.41
C ALA A 13 -2.18 0.39 -5.55
N GLY A 14 -1.60 -0.24 -4.53
CA GLY A 14 -1.29 -1.67 -4.52
C GLY A 14 -2.54 -2.54 -4.56
N MET A 15 -3.54 -2.22 -3.74
CA MET A 15 -4.83 -2.94 -3.73
C MET A 15 -5.55 -2.85 -5.08
N GLN A 16 -5.62 -1.65 -5.68
CA GLN A 16 -6.23 -1.46 -6.99
C GLN A 16 -5.47 -2.20 -8.09
N THR A 17 -4.15 -2.18 -8.06
CA THR A 17 -3.30 -2.90 -9.01
C THR A 17 -3.54 -4.40 -8.92
N ALA A 18 -3.51 -4.97 -7.72
CA ALA A 18 -3.73 -6.39 -7.51
C ALA A 18 -5.13 -6.84 -8.00
N LEU A 19 -6.17 -6.05 -7.70
CA LEU A 19 -7.53 -6.32 -8.18
C LEU A 19 -7.64 -6.26 -9.72
N LYS A 20 -6.97 -5.31 -10.37
CA LYS A 20 -6.94 -5.20 -11.83
C LYS A 20 -6.21 -6.37 -12.48
N LEU A 21 -5.10 -6.81 -11.91
CA LEU A 21 -4.37 -7.99 -12.37
C LEU A 21 -5.23 -9.25 -12.29
N SER A 22 -5.85 -9.49 -11.13
CA SER A 22 -6.76 -10.62 -10.92
C SER A 22 -7.93 -10.60 -11.90
N ALA A 23 -8.57 -9.45 -12.10
CA ALA A 23 -9.65 -9.30 -13.07
C ALA A 23 -9.21 -9.55 -14.53
N GLY A 24 -7.93 -9.35 -14.83
CA GLY A 24 -7.31 -9.67 -16.12
C GLY A 24 -6.81 -11.11 -16.24
N GLY A 25 -7.07 -11.97 -15.26
CA GLY A 25 -6.64 -13.38 -15.26
C GLY A 25 -5.14 -13.58 -14.94
N VAL A 26 -4.50 -12.58 -14.34
CA VAL A 26 -3.10 -12.64 -13.89
C VAL A 26 -3.06 -13.00 -12.42
N SER A 27 -2.26 -14.00 -12.05
CA SER A 27 -2.04 -14.35 -10.64
C SER A 27 -1.32 -13.22 -9.93
N ALA A 28 -1.96 -12.62 -8.92
CA ALA A 28 -1.42 -11.50 -8.16
C ALA A 28 -1.14 -11.89 -6.71
N LEU A 29 0.06 -11.54 -6.23
CA LEU A 29 0.45 -11.63 -4.83
C LEU A 29 0.70 -10.21 -4.30
N LEU A 30 -0.12 -9.77 -3.36
CA LEU A 30 0.01 -8.47 -2.69
C LEU A 30 0.79 -8.64 -1.38
N LEU A 31 1.91 -7.94 -1.26
CA LEU A 31 2.75 -7.95 -0.05
C LEU A 31 2.61 -6.64 0.70
N GLU A 32 2.31 -6.71 1.98
CA GLU A 32 2.20 -5.56 2.88
C GLU A 32 3.07 -5.79 4.13
N ARG A 33 3.90 -4.81 4.48
CA ARG A 33 4.77 -4.88 5.65
C ARG A 33 4.01 -4.75 6.98
N ASP A 34 2.94 -3.93 6.99
CA ASP A 34 2.13 -3.72 8.17
C ASP A 34 1.15 -4.88 8.41
N ALA A 35 0.50 -4.89 9.56
CA ALA A 35 -0.48 -5.93 9.90
C ALA A 35 -1.76 -5.81 9.07
N ASP A 36 -2.10 -4.58 8.66
CA ASP A 36 -3.34 -4.25 7.96
C ASP A 36 -3.07 -3.57 6.62
N LEU A 37 -3.94 -3.84 5.65
CA LEU A 37 -3.97 -3.13 4.38
C LEU A 37 -4.54 -1.72 4.56
N GLY A 38 -4.12 -0.80 3.69
CA GLY A 38 -4.70 0.53 3.60
C GLY A 38 -3.70 1.66 3.51
N GLY A 39 -2.46 1.44 3.95
CA GLY A 39 -1.43 2.47 3.92
C GLY A 39 -1.90 3.76 4.58
N LYS A 40 -1.69 4.89 3.92
CA LYS A 40 -2.07 6.21 4.46
C LYS A 40 -3.58 6.46 4.55
N LEU A 41 -4.40 5.71 3.80
CA LEU A 41 -5.87 5.80 3.92
C LEU A 41 -6.38 5.55 5.33
N THR A 42 -5.66 4.74 6.12
CA THR A 42 -6.04 4.42 7.50
C THR A 42 -6.06 5.65 8.42
N GLY A 43 -5.26 6.68 8.10
CA GLY A 43 -5.15 7.92 8.86
C GLY A 43 -5.92 9.10 8.26
N TRP A 44 -6.51 8.96 7.08
CA TRP A 44 -7.22 10.04 6.40
C TRP A 44 -8.70 10.06 6.73
N HIS A 45 -9.29 11.26 6.72
CA HIS A 45 -10.71 11.45 7.04
C HIS A 45 -11.58 11.43 5.78
N LYS A 46 -11.32 12.34 4.84
CA LYS A 46 -12.07 12.48 3.59
C LYS A 46 -11.14 12.63 2.41
N LEU A 47 -11.55 12.12 1.25
CA LEU A 47 -10.78 12.17 0.01
C LEU A 47 -11.28 13.28 -0.90
N PHE A 48 -10.36 14.13 -1.35
CA PHE A 48 -10.63 15.15 -2.38
C PHE A 48 -10.74 14.47 -3.76
N PRO A 49 -11.58 14.94 -4.68
CA PRO A 49 -12.49 16.10 -4.58
C PRO A 49 -13.90 15.76 -4.09
N SER A 50 -14.25 14.48 -3.99
CA SER A 50 -15.62 14.02 -3.69
C SER A 50 -16.01 14.14 -2.22
N PHE A 51 -15.04 14.36 -1.33
CA PHE A 51 -15.20 14.30 0.12
C PHE A 51 -15.73 12.97 0.65
N THR A 52 -15.57 11.90 -0.13
CA THR A 52 -15.89 10.54 0.30
C THR A 52 -15.05 10.18 1.54
N PRO A 53 -15.64 9.62 2.59
CA PRO A 53 -14.88 9.15 3.75
C PRO A 53 -13.83 8.11 3.35
N ALA A 54 -12.59 8.29 3.80
CA ALA A 54 -11.49 7.41 3.43
C ALA A 54 -11.71 5.96 3.86
N HIS A 55 -12.36 5.74 5.02
CA HIS A 55 -12.68 4.41 5.52
C HIS A 55 -13.67 3.66 4.61
N GLU A 56 -14.64 4.34 3.98
CA GLU A 56 -15.57 3.70 3.03
C GLU A 56 -14.83 3.16 1.81
N VAL A 57 -13.89 3.93 1.27
CA VAL A 57 -13.05 3.49 0.14
C VAL A 57 -12.17 2.31 0.54
N LEU A 58 -11.59 2.36 1.74
CA LEU A 58 -10.75 1.30 2.26
C LEU A 58 -11.53 0.00 2.50
N ASP A 59 -12.70 0.08 3.12
CA ASP A 59 -13.55 -1.07 3.40
C ASP A 59 -14.03 -1.72 2.10
N GLU A 60 -14.39 -0.94 1.10
CA GLU A 60 -14.78 -1.43 -0.23
C GLU A 60 -13.60 -2.16 -0.92
N LEU A 61 -12.38 -1.62 -0.87
CA LEU A 61 -11.20 -2.26 -1.44
C LEU A 61 -10.87 -3.57 -0.73
N ARG A 62 -10.93 -3.59 0.60
CA ARG A 62 -10.71 -4.80 1.40
C ARG A 62 -11.74 -5.88 1.08
N ARG A 63 -13.02 -5.48 0.97
CA ARG A 63 -14.12 -6.39 0.61
C ARG A 63 -13.91 -7.00 -0.78
N ARG A 64 -13.52 -6.19 -1.76
CA ARG A 64 -13.23 -6.65 -3.12
C ARG A 64 -12.03 -7.59 -3.17
N LEU A 65 -10.97 -7.31 -2.41
CA LEU A 65 -9.82 -8.21 -2.29
C LEU A 65 -10.21 -9.55 -1.69
N ALA A 66 -11.00 -9.56 -0.62
CA ALA A 66 -11.47 -10.78 0.02
C ALA A 66 -12.36 -11.64 -0.89
N ALA A 67 -13.05 -11.03 -1.85
CA ALA A 67 -13.87 -11.71 -2.86
C ALA A 67 -13.11 -12.06 -4.15
N SER A 68 -11.82 -11.75 -4.24
CA SER A 68 -10.97 -11.99 -5.42
C SER A 68 -10.02 -13.17 -5.21
N ASP A 69 -9.32 -13.55 -6.29
CA ASP A 69 -8.27 -14.58 -6.26
C ASP A 69 -6.88 -14.00 -5.90
N VAL A 70 -6.81 -12.75 -5.44
CA VAL A 70 -5.56 -12.13 -5.01
C VAL A 70 -5.05 -12.80 -3.75
N GLU A 71 -3.83 -13.33 -3.80
CA GLU A 71 -3.12 -13.76 -2.59
C GLU A 71 -2.61 -12.52 -1.84
N VAL A 72 -2.91 -12.41 -0.54
CA VAL A 72 -2.47 -11.29 0.30
C VAL A 72 -1.62 -11.81 1.44
N ARG A 73 -0.43 -11.22 1.62
CA ARG A 73 0.45 -11.47 2.77
C ARG A 73 0.72 -10.15 3.49
N THR A 74 0.26 -10.04 4.71
CA THR A 74 0.57 -8.94 5.63
C THR A 74 1.76 -9.30 6.53
N ARG A 75 2.31 -8.33 7.25
CA ARG A 75 3.53 -8.47 8.07
C ARG A 75 4.69 -9.07 7.27
N CYS A 76 4.79 -8.66 6.02
CA CYS A 76 5.68 -9.21 5.03
C CYS A 76 6.47 -8.06 4.37
N GLU A 77 7.65 -7.79 4.90
CA GLU A 77 8.51 -6.71 4.43
C GLU A 77 9.43 -7.20 3.31
N VAL A 78 9.41 -6.47 2.20
CA VAL A 78 10.31 -6.69 1.07
C VAL A 78 11.61 -5.91 1.31
N ALA A 79 12.74 -6.62 1.39
CA ALA A 79 14.06 -6.03 1.57
C ALA A 79 14.71 -5.65 0.23
N GLU A 80 14.46 -6.43 -0.83
CA GLU A 80 15.06 -6.22 -2.13
C GLU A 80 14.08 -6.59 -3.26
N VAL A 81 14.07 -5.79 -4.32
CA VAL A 81 13.34 -6.06 -5.55
C VAL A 81 14.34 -6.42 -6.66
N ALA A 82 14.16 -7.60 -7.25
CA ALA A 82 14.93 -8.08 -8.39
C ALA A 82 14.06 -8.16 -9.64
N ARG A 83 14.70 -8.44 -10.78
CA ARG A 83 14.00 -8.54 -12.06
C ARG A 83 13.02 -9.72 -12.13
N ASP A 84 13.31 -10.78 -11.40
CA ASP A 84 12.61 -12.06 -11.40
C ASP A 84 11.87 -12.34 -10.07
N GLY A 85 11.70 -11.34 -9.22
CA GLY A 85 10.98 -11.48 -7.96
C GLY A 85 11.45 -10.53 -6.86
N VAL A 86 11.21 -10.93 -5.62
CA VAL A 86 11.58 -10.15 -4.43
C VAL A 86 12.26 -11.02 -3.39
N MET A 87 13.08 -10.38 -2.56
CA MET A 87 13.63 -10.96 -1.33
C MET A 87 12.95 -10.31 -0.13
N LEU A 88 12.40 -11.11 0.77
CA LEU A 88 11.82 -10.64 2.01
C LEU A 88 12.90 -10.38 3.07
N SER A 89 12.59 -9.56 4.06
CA SER A 89 13.49 -9.30 5.20
C SER A 89 13.81 -10.56 6.03
N THR A 90 12.97 -11.59 5.91
CA THR A 90 13.20 -12.93 6.50
C THR A 90 14.22 -13.77 5.76
N GLY A 91 14.66 -13.35 4.56
CA GLY A 91 15.52 -14.12 3.67
C GLY A 91 14.74 -15.03 2.68
N GLU A 92 13.41 -15.10 2.77
CA GLU A 92 12.59 -15.82 1.80
C GLU A 92 12.63 -15.12 0.44
N ARG A 93 12.87 -15.88 -0.62
CA ARG A 93 12.78 -15.40 -2.00
C ARG A 93 11.46 -15.82 -2.64
N LEU A 94 10.80 -14.87 -3.25
CA LEU A 94 9.55 -15.09 -4.00
C LEU A 94 9.78 -14.75 -5.47
N GLU A 95 9.53 -15.71 -6.36
CA GLU A 95 9.69 -15.53 -7.80
C GLU A 95 8.40 -14.99 -8.44
N ALA A 96 8.58 -14.14 -9.47
CA ALA A 96 7.49 -13.59 -10.27
C ALA A 96 7.97 -13.19 -11.66
N ASP A 97 7.04 -13.15 -12.62
CA ASP A 97 7.31 -12.64 -13.98
C ASP A 97 7.46 -11.12 -14.02
N ALA A 98 6.84 -10.42 -13.06
CA ALA A 98 6.97 -8.97 -12.89
C ALA A 98 6.72 -8.55 -11.45
N VAL A 99 7.28 -7.40 -11.07
CA VAL A 99 7.07 -6.77 -9.76
C VAL A 99 6.55 -5.36 -9.97
N VAL A 100 5.46 -5.03 -9.28
CA VAL A 100 4.91 -3.67 -9.22
C VAL A 100 5.23 -3.08 -7.86
N VAL A 101 5.93 -1.95 -7.83
CA VAL A 101 6.26 -1.24 -6.59
C VAL A 101 5.23 -0.16 -6.34
N ALA A 102 4.47 -0.30 -5.24
CA ALA A 102 3.40 0.60 -4.82
C ALA A 102 3.55 0.97 -3.33
N THR A 103 4.78 1.24 -2.89
CA THR A 103 5.16 1.45 -1.49
C THR A 103 4.76 2.81 -0.94
N GLY A 104 4.19 3.68 -1.77
CA GLY A 104 3.75 5.01 -1.37
C GLY A 104 4.91 5.99 -1.15
N PHE A 105 4.75 6.89 -0.19
CA PHE A 105 5.70 7.94 0.11
C PHE A 105 5.79 8.18 1.63
N THR A 106 6.89 8.77 2.05
CA THR A 106 7.08 9.24 3.44
C THR A 106 6.77 10.72 3.51
N LEU A 107 5.96 11.12 4.50
CA LEU A 107 5.64 12.51 4.73
C LEU A 107 6.88 13.24 5.25
N PHE A 108 7.03 14.50 4.83
CA PHE A 108 8.04 15.39 5.37
C PHE A 108 7.76 15.65 6.85
N ASP A 109 8.76 15.55 7.71
CA ASP A 109 8.62 15.93 9.11
C ASP A 109 8.65 17.46 9.24
N ALA A 110 7.47 18.05 9.45
CA ALA A 110 7.30 19.48 9.55
C ALA A 110 8.03 20.10 10.77
N ARG A 111 8.45 19.30 11.77
CA ARG A 111 9.24 19.77 12.91
C ARG A 111 10.63 20.26 12.52
N ILE A 112 11.17 19.76 11.38
CA ILE A 112 12.47 20.22 10.86
C ILE A 112 12.42 21.70 10.46
N LYS A 113 11.21 22.21 10.17
CA LYS A 113 10.96 23.62 9.83
C LYS A 113 10.40 24.37 11.03
N GLU A 114 11.25 24.62 12.01
CA GLU A 114 10.89 25.24 13.29
C GLU A 114 10.24 26.63 13.14
N GLU A 115 10.58 27.37 12.09
CA GLU A 115 10.02 28.70 11.80
C GLU A 115 8.50 28.70 11.61
N TYR A 116 7.89 27.55 11.29
CA TYR A 116 6.44 27.41 11.18
C TYR A 116 5.76 27.01 12.49
N GLY A 117 6.52 26.64 13.51
CA GLY A 117 6.03 26.37 14.86
C GLY A 117 5.24 25.08 15.03
N TYR A 118 5.30 24.15 14.05
CA TYR A 118 4.66 22.84 14.20
C TYR A 118 5.34 22.01 15.30
N GLY A 119 4.52 21.52 16.23
CA GLY A 119 5.02 20.82 17.43
C GLY A 119 5.51 21.77 18.55
N ILE A 120 5.46 23.10 18.33
CA ILE A 120 5.76 24.14 19.33
C ILE A 120 4.47 24.81 19.78
N TYR A 121 3.60 25.17 18.83
CA TYR A 121 2.33 25.82 19.09
C TYR A 121 1.16 24.87 18.82
N ASP A 122 0.21 24.81 19.75
CA ASP A 122 -0.94 23.89 19.71
C ASP A 122 -1.90 24.13 18.54
N ASN A 123 -1.85 25.32 17.94
CA ASN A 123 -2.72 25.72 16.83
C ASN A 123 -2.08 25.63 15.46
N VAL A 124 -0.92 24.98 15.34
CA VAL A 124 -0.23 24.74 14.08
C VAL A 124 -0.35 23.27 13.69
N TYR A 125 -0.98 23.00 12.56
CA TYR A 125 -1.29 21.67 12.05
C TYR A 125 -0.67 21.45 10.67
N THR A 126 -0.44 20.18 10.33
CA THR A 126 -0.16 19.76 8.95
C THR A 126 -1.46 19.41 8.23
N THR A 127 -1.40 19.26 6.92
CA THR A 127 -2.55 18.86 6.10
C THR A 127 -2.85 17.36 6.13
N VAL A 128 -2.02 16.58 6.79
CA VAL A 128 -2.11 15.12 6.94
C VAL A 128 -1.80 14.70 8.36
#